data_331dc5d879a030f1c0d6b3ccec105883
#
_entry.id   331dc5d879a030f1c0d6b3ccec105883
#
_cell.length_a   1.000
_cell.length_b   1.000
_cell.length_c   1.000
_cell.angle_alpha   90.00
_cell.angle_beta   90.00
_cell.angle_gamma   90.00
#
_symmetry.space_group_name_H-M   'P 1'
#
loop_
_entity.id
_entity.type
_entity.pdbx_description
1 polymer ?
#
loop_
_entity_poly.entity_id
_entity_poly.type
_entity_poly.pdbx_seq_one_letter_code
_entity_poly.pdbx_strand_id
1 'polypeptide(L)'
;MQALTHPSYAHEHPPAEHNETLAFLGDAVLGLVVADLLVRGTPGAGPGSLTIRRAELVSTRGLASWARELGVDACLRLGRGEAQGGGREKESVLASALEAVLAALYLDGGLAPVVSVVRQLMEPQGEPAEA
;
A
#
# COMPACT_ATOMS: atom_id res chain seq x y z
N MET A 1 -2.13 -10.35 -10.68
CA MET A 1 -3.01 -11.00 -9.73
C MET A 1 -2.34 -11.53 -8.50
N GLN A 2 -1.05 -11.87 -8.58
CA GLN A 2 -0.33 -12.29 -7.39
C GLN A 2 -0.41 -11.25 -6.27
N ALA A 3 -0.30 -9.97 -6.61
CA ALA A 3 -0.35 -8.91 -5.60
C ALA A 3 -1.64 -8.90 -4.79
N LEU A 4 -2.73 -9.35 -5.35
CA LEU A 4 -4.04 -9.35 -4.71
C LEU A 4 -4.40 -10.72 -4.13
N THR A 5 -3.45 -11.65 -4.09
CA THR A 5 -3.69 -13.02 -3.64
C THR A 5 -3.13 -13.20 -2.23
N HIS A 6 -4.02 -13.31 -1.27
CA HIS A 6 -3.67 -13.58 0.12
C HIS A 6 -3.20 -15.02 0.27
N PRO A 7 -2.30 -15.31 1.22
CA PRO A 7 -1.86 -16.69 1.44
C PRO A 7 -3.00 -17.69 1.64
N SER A 8 -4.09 -17.27 2.26
CA SER A 8 -5.23 -18.17 2.47
C SER A 8 -5.82 -18.64 1.16
N TYR A 9 -5.89 -17.75 0.16
CA TYR A 9 -6.39 -18.14 -1.16
C TYR A 9 -5.42 -19.09 -1.85
N ALA A 10 -4.13 -18.80 -1.81
CA ALA A 10 -3.13 -19.63 -2.45
C ALA A 10 -3.10 -21.03 -1.84
N HIS A 11 -3.34 -21.12 -0.54
CA HIS A 11 -3.39 -22.41 0.14
C HIS A 11 -4.55 -23.26 -0.39
N GLU A 12 -5.69 -22.63 -0.67
CA GLU A 12 -6.88 -23.35 -1.18
C GLU A 12 -6.82 -23.60 -2.69
N HIS A 13 -6.00 -22.86 -3.41
CA HIS A 13 -5.99 -22.91 -4.88
C HIS A 13 -4.58 -23.06 -5.44
N PRO A 14 -3.84 -24.12 -5.06
CA PRO A 14 -2.51 -24.29 -5.66
C PRO A 14 -2.68 -24.49 -7.17
N PRO A 15 -1.76 -24.00 -7.98
CA PRO A 15 -0.46 -23.45 -7.64
C PRO A 15 -0.43 -21.91 -7.57
N ALA A 16 -1.54 -21.27 -7.22
CA ALA A 16 -1.58 -19.82 -7.14
C ALA A 16 -0.52 -19.32 -6.14
N GLU A 17 0.14 -18.21 -6.50
CA GLU A 17 1.15 -17.61 -5.65
C GLU A 17 0.55 -16.45 -4.87
N HIS A 18 0.98 -16.29 -3.63
CA HIS A 18 0.46 -15.24 -2.78
C HIS A 18 1.39 -14.02 -2.78
N ASN A 19 1.01 -13.01 -2.02
CA ASN A 19 1.58 -11.68 -2.13
C ASN A 19 2.64 -11.30 -1.11
N GLU A 20 3.07 -12.23 -0.24
CA GLU A 20 3.96 -11.83 0.85
C GLU A 20 5.33 -11.33 0.39
N THR A 21 5.91 -11.96 -0.62
CA THR A 21 7.20 -11.51 -1.15
C THR A 21 7.07 -10.15 -1.81
N LEU A 22 5.97 -9.93 -2.54
CA LEU A 22 5.71 -8.62 -3.13
C LEU A 22 5.51 -7.56 -2.06
N ALA A 23 4.81 -7.89 -0.98
CA ALA A 23 4.62 -6.95 0.11
C ALA A 23 5.96 -6.56 0.75
N PHE A 24 6.88 -7.53 0.88
CA PHE A 24 8.21 -7.25 1.40
C PHE A 24 8.92 -6.20 0.53
N LEU A 25 8.90 -6.37 -0.77
CA LEU A 25 9.50 -5.39 -1.67
C LEU A 25 8.75 -4.06 -1.61
N GLY A 26 7.42 -4.13 -1.57
CA GLY A 26 6.59 -2.93 -1.54
C GLY A 26 6.82 -2.06 -0.32
N ASP A 27 7.13 -2.69 0.82
CA ASP A 27 7.46 -1.95 2.02
C ASP A 27 8.66 -1.02 1.79
N ALA A 28 9.70 -1.53 1.15
CA ALA A 28 10.90 -0.75 0.87
C ALA A 28 10.63 0.32 -0.18
N VAL A 29 9.91 -0.03 -1.24
CA VAL A 29 9.59 0.92 -2.31
C VAL A 29 8.75 2.06 -1.75
N LEU A 30 7.74 1.73 -0.97
CA LEU A 30 6.84 2.73 -0.39
C LEU A 30 7.60 3.65 0.56
N GLY A 31 8.47 3.06 1.40
CA GLY A 31 9.26 3.86 2.32
C GLY A 31 10.13 4.88 1.60
N LEU A 32 10.75 4.46 0.52
CA LEU A 32 11.56 5.37 -0.29
C LEU A 32 10.70 6.47 -0.92
N VAL A 33 9.61 6.10 -1.55
CA VAL A 33 8.78 7.06 -2.27
C VAL A 33 8.17 8.09 -1.31
N VAL A 34 7.65 7.63 -0.18
CA VAL A 34 7.08 8.56 0.81
C VAL A 34 8.15 9.51 1.34
N ALA A 35 9.34 8.97 1.66
CA ALA A 35 10.43 9.80 2.16
C ALA A 35 10.82 10.85 1.13
N ASP A 36 10.95 10.44 -0.13
CA ASP A 36 11.32 11.35 -1.20
C ASP A 36 10.30 12.47 -1.38
N LEU A 37 9.02 12.11 -1.40
CA LEU A 37 7.95 13.10 -1.55
C LEU A 37 7.89 14.06 -0.36
N LEU A 38 8.12 13.56 0.85
CA LEU A 38 8.12 14.40 2.03
C LEU A 38 9.27 15.40 2.00
N VAL A 39 10.47 14.95 1.62
CA VAL A 39 11.62 15.84 1.53
C VAL A 39 11.36 16.95 0.52
N ARG A 40 10.82 16.61 -0.63
CA ARG A 40 10.57 17.59 -1.68
C ARG A 40 9.40 18.51 -1.35
N GLY A 41 8.43 18.00 -0.60
CA GLY A 41 7.21 18.74 -0.32
C GLY A 41 7.25 19.60 0.92
N THR A 42 8.26 19.43 1.79
CA THR A 42 8.37 20.20 3.02
C THR A 42 9.79 20.75 3.18
N PRO A 43 10.16 21.72 2.35
CA PRO A 43 11.51 22.32 2.42
C PRO A 43 11.78 22.84 3.82
N GLY A 44 12.97 22.57 4.33
CA GLY A 44 13.36 23.03 5.64
C GLY A 44 12.95 22.15 6.80
N ALA A 45 12.15 21.11 6.56
CA ALA A 45 11.79 20.19 7.63
C ALA A 45 12.99 19.31 7.98
N GLY A 46 13.19 19.09 9.27
CA GLY A 46 14.30 18.25 9.73
C GLY A 46 13.95 16.78 9.77
N PRO A 47 14.98 15.92 9.94
CA PRO A 47 14.75 14.47 9.91
C PRO A 47 13.81 13.95 10.99
N GLY A 48 13.77 14.58 12.15
CA GLY A 48 12.86 14.17 13.21
C GLY A 48 11.40 14.32 12.79
N SER A 49 11.07 15.49 12.27
CA SER A 49 9.72 15.76 11.79
C SER A 49 9.34 14.85 10.63
N LEU A 50 10.26 14.65 9.70
CA LEU A 50 10.01 13.80 8.53
C LEU A 50 9.81 12.34 8.93
N THR A 51 10.58 11.86 9.90
CA THR A 51 10.46 10.50 10.38
C THR A 51 9.08 10.24 10.99
N ILE A 52 8.60 11.18 11.80
CA ILE A 52 7.28 11.06 12.42
C ILE A 52 6.20 11.06 11.33
N ARG A 53 6.31 11.97 10.37
CA ARG A 53 5.33 12.10 9.32
C ARG A 53 5.25 10.83 8.48
N ARG A 54 6.42 10.29 8.11
CA ARG A 54 6.46 9.05 7.33
C ARG A 54 5.83 7.91 8.11
N ALA A 55 6.18 7.77 9.40
CA ALA A 55 5.65 6.70 10.22
C ALA A 55 4.13 6.72 10.27
N GLU A 56 3.53 7.91 10.34
CA GLU A 56 2.08 8.03 10.34
C GLU A 56 1.46 7.57 9.01
N LEU A 57 2.08 7.99 7.92
CA LEU A 57 1.55 7.68 6.59
C LEU A 57 1.64 6.19 6.27
N VAL A 58 2.75 5.55 6.64
CA VAL A 58 2.97 4.15 6.30
C VAL A 58 2.63 3.19 7.43
N SER A 59 1.94 3.67 8.46
CA SER A 59 1.43 2.78 9.50
C SER A 59 0.43 1.81 8.89
N THR A 60 0.20 0.69 9.60
CA THR A 60 -0.79 -0.29 9.12
C THR A 60 -2.14 0.36 8.87
N ARG A 61 -2.56 1.24 9.78
CA ARG A 61 -3.83 1.95 9.63
C ARG A 61 -3.82 2.88 8.43
N GLY A 62 -2.72 3.61 8.24
CA GLY A 62 -2.59 4.53 7.11
C GLY A 62 -2.62 3.79 5.78
N LEU A 63 -1.90 2.68 5.70
CA LEU A 63 -1.87 1.91 4.46
C LEU A 63 -3.21 1.24 4.19
N ALA A 64 -3.89 0.77 5.23
CA ALA A 64 -5.22 0.20 5.04
C ALA A 64 -6.20 1.24 4.50
N SER A 65 -6.11 2.48 4.98
CA SER A 65 -6.93 3.56 4.48
C SER A 65 -6.68 3.80 2.99
N TRP A 66 -5.42 3.84 2.59
CA TRP A 66 -5.06 4.00 1.18
C TRP A 66 -5.54 2.82 0.33
N ALA A 67 -5.45 1.60 0.88
CA ALA A 67 -5.93 0.42 0.17
C ALA A 67 -7.43 0.56 -0.13
N ARG A 68 -8.20 1.05 0.83
CA ARG A 68 -9.64 1.25 0.61
C ARG A 68 -9.91 2.32 -0.43
N GLU A 69 -9.14 3.42 -0.40
CA GLU A 69 -9.30 4.47 -1.40
C GLU A 69 -9.07 3.94 -2.81
N LEU A 70 -8.13 3.02 -2.97
CA LEU A 70 -7.82 2.45 -4.29
C LEU A 70 -8.72 1.28 -4.66
N GLY A 71 -9.60 0.85 -3.75
CA GLY A 71 -10.47 -0.28 -4.01
C GLY A 71 -9.78 -1.63 -3.91
N VAL A 72 -8.60 -1.68 -3.30
CA VAL A 72 -7.84 -2.92 -3.15
C VAL A 72 -8.63 -3.94 -2.35
N ASP A 73 -9.36 -3.47 -1.32
CA ASP A 73 -10.15 -4.37 -0.48
C ASP A 73 -11.16 -5.18 -1.29
N ALA A 74 -11.79 -4.56 -2.29
CA ALA A 74 -12.79 -5.23 -3.10
C ALA A 74 -12.17 -6.25 -4.05
N CYS A 75 -10.89 -6.11 -4.36
CA CYS A 75 -10.22 -6.95 -5.35
C CYS A 75 -9.43 -8.12 -4.75
N LEU A 76 -9.35 -8.19 -3.43
CA LEU A 76 -8.56 -9.22 -2.77
C LEU A 76 -9.10 -10.62 -3.02
N ARG A 77 -8.19 -11.57 -3.23
CA ARG A 77 -8.53 -12.98 -3.32
C ARG A 77 -8.19 -13.63 -1.98
N LEU A 78 -9.21 -14.00 -1.24
CA LEU A 78 -9.08 -14.60 0.09
C LEU A 78 -9.60 -16.02 0.07
N GLY A 79 -9.02 -16.88 0.90
CA GLY A 79 -9.61 -18.18 1.14
C GLY A 79 -10.93 -18.02 1.87
N ARG A 80 -11.76 -19.09 1.86
CA ARG A 80 -13.10 -19.03 2.45
C ARG A 80 -13.09 -18.67 3.92
N GLY A 81 -12.21 -19.31 4.69
CA GLY A 81 -12.16 -19.04 6.13
C GLY A 81 -11.76 -17.63 6.43
N GLU A 82 -10.77 -17.13 5.70
CA GLU A 82 -10.30 -15.76 5.91
C GLU A 82 -11.37 -14.75 5.53
N ALA A 83 -12.08 -15.00 4.43
CA ALA A 83 -13.15 -14.12 4.00
C ALA A 83 -14.29 -14.09 5.01
N GLN A 84 -14.68 -15.26 5.51
CA GLN A 84 -15.76 -15.36 6.49
C GLN A 84 -15.36 -14.74 7.82
N GLY A 85 -14.10 -14.77 8.16
CA GLY A 85 -13.57 -14.20 9.38
C GLY A 85 -13.28 -12.71 9.33
N GLY A 86 -13.70 -12.02 8.26
CA GLY A 86 -13.52 -10.59 8.16
C GLY A 86 -12.17 -10.18 7.60
N GLY A 87 -11.47 -11.09 6.91
CA GLY A 87 -10.13 -10.78 6.40
C GLY A 87 -10.11 -9.60 5.46
N ARG A 88 -11.20 -9.39 4.71
CA ARG A 88 -11.25 -8.28 3.75
C ARG A 88 -11.25 -6.91 4.42
N GLU A 89 -11.63 -6.85 5.71
CA GLU A 89 -11.61 -5.61 6.46
C GLU A 89 -10.41 -5.48 7.40
N LYS A 90 -9.57 -6.50 7.53
CA LYS A 90 -8.43 -6.44 8.45
C LYS A 90 -7.37 -5.49 7.93
N GLU A 91 -6.95 -4.58 8.79
CA GLU A 91 -5.97 -3.57 8.39
C GLU A 91 -4.65 -4.18 7.96
N SER A 92 -4.20 -5.23 8.64
CA SER A 92 -2.93 -5.87 8.26
C SER A 92 -3.01 -6.51 6.88
N VAL A 93 -4.15 -7.10 6.54
CA VAL A 93 -4.36 -7.71 5.23
C VAL A 93 -4.35 -6.63 4.15
N LEU A 94 -5.05 -5.53 4.40
CA LEU A 94 -5.14 -4.42 3.45
C LEU A 94 -3.79 -3.74 3.26
N ALA A 95 -3.06 -3.52 4.34
CA ALA A 95 -1.74 -2.89 4.26
C ALA A 95 -0.79 -3.72 3.44
N SER A 96 -0.73 -5.03 3.68
CA SER A 96 0.15 -5.92 2.93
C SER A 96 -0.24 -5.97 1.45
N ALA A 97 -1.54 -5.98 1.17
CA ALA A 97 -1.99 -6.00 -0.22
C ALA A 97 -1.62 -4.70 -0.94
N LEU A 98 -1.73 -3.56 -0.28
CA LEU A 98 -1.33 -2.31 -0.88
C LEU A 98 0.16 -2.31 -1.20
N GLU A 99 0.99 -2.76 -0.25
CA GLU A 99 2.42 -2.84 -0.48
C GLU A 99 2.72 -3.75 -1.67
N ALA A 100 2.02 -4.88 -1.77
CA ALA A 100 2.23 -5.80 -2.88
C ALA A 100 1.83 -5.19 -4.21
N VAL A 101 0.74 -4.44 -4.25
CA VAL A 101 0.31 -3.75 -5.47
C VAL A 101 1.37 -2.74 -5.91
N LEU A 102 1.90 -1.97 -4.96
CA LEU A 102 2.92 -0.99 -5.29
C LEU A 102 4.22 -1.66 -5.77
N ALA A 103 4.55 -2.82 -5.19
CA ALA A 103 5.70 -3.59 -5.67
C ALA A 103 5.48 -4.06 -7.11
N ALA A 104 4.27 -4.50 -7.44
CA ALA A 104 3.97 -4.93 -8.79
C ALA A 104 4.09 -3.78 -9.78
N LEU A 105 3.62 -2.59 -9.40
CA LEU A 105 3.79 -1.40 -10.22
C LEU A 105 5.26 -1.09 -10.44
N TYR A 106 6.04 -1.19 -9.37
CA TYR A 106 7.48 -0.92 -9.45
C TYR A 106 8.18 -1.91 -10.38
N LEU A 107 7.87 -3.18 -10.25
CA LEU A 107 8.51 -4.21 -11.09
C LEU A 107 8.14 -4.04 -12.56
N ASP A 108 6.95 -3.55 -12.84
CA ASP A 108 6.47 -3.35 -14.18
C ASP A 108 6.99 -2.07 -14.81
N GLY A 109 7.04 -0.97 -14.08
CA GLY A 109 7.32 0.33 -14.66
C GLY A 109 8.31 1.21 -13.91
N GLY A 110 9.02 0.66 -12.92
CA GLY A 110 9.97 1.45 -12.13
C GLY A 110 9.28 2.33 -11.11
N LEU A 111 9.97 3.34 -10.64
CA LEU A 111 9.45 4.19 -9.57
C LEU A 111 8.37 5.17 -10.03
N ALA A 112 8.40 5.59 -11.29
CA ALA A 112 7.50 6.66 -11.73
C ALA A 112 6.03 6.37 -11.49
N PRO A 113 5.48 5.19 -11.85
CA PRO A 113 4.07 4.93 -11.56
C PRO A 113 3.78 4.85 -10.06
N VAL A 114 4.73 4.37 -9.26
CA VAL A 114 4.53 4.34 -7.81
C VAL A 114 4.46 5.74 -7.25
N VAL A 115 5.37 6.61 -7.69
CA VAL A 115 5.38 8.01 -7.25
C VAL A 115 4.05 8.67 -7.58
N SER A 116 3.54 8.43 -8.77
CA SER A 116 2.27 9.03 -9.20
C SER A 116 1.12 8.62 -8.30
N VAL A 117 1.01 7.34 -8.00
CA VAL A 117 -0.06 6.83 -7.15
C VAL A 117 0.09 7.36 -5.72
N VAL A 118 1.28 7.27 -5.16
CA VAL A 118 1.49 7.67 -3.77
C VAL A 118 1.28 9.18 -3.61
N ARG A 119 1.70 9.97 -4.60
CA ARG A 119 1.46 11.41 -4.54
C ARG A 119 -0.02 11.71 -4.44
N GLN A 120 -0.84 11.04 -5.23
CA GLN A 120 -2.28 11.24 -5.16
C GLN A 120 -2.85 10.83 -3.81
N LEU A 121 -2.36 9.73 -3.25
CA LEU A 121 -2.84 9.26 -1.96
C LEU A 121 -2.45 10.21 -0.83
N MET A 122 -1.32 10.89 -0.95
CA MET A 122 -0.87 11.81 0.08
C MET A 122 -1.59 13.15 0.05
N GLU A 123 -2.29 13.47 -1.04
CA GLU A 123 -3.03 14.72 -1.12
C GLU A 123 -4.33 14.60 -0.33
N PRO A 124 -4.72 15.66 0.38
CA PRO A 124 -5.95 15.59 1.16
C PRO A 124 -7.16 15.31 0.26
N GLN A 125 -7.96 14.36 0.68
CA GLN A 125 -9.14 13.97 -0.07
C GLN A 125 -10.26 14.98 0.16
N GLY A 126 -10.94 15.31 -0.91
CA GLY A 126 -12.12 16.20 -0.82
C GLY A 126 -11.80 17.65 -0.66
N GLU A 127 -10.51 18.04 -0.62
CA GLU A 127 -10.17 19.42 -0.53
C GLU A 127 -10.16 20.04 -1.88
N PRO A 128 -10.81 21.15 -2.10
CA PRO A 128 -10.70 21.82 -3.38
C PRO A 128 -9.30 22.29 -3.57
N ALA A 129 -8.95 22.29 -4.77
CA ALA A 129 -7.69 22.86 -5.09
C ALA A 129 -7.70 24.26 -4.59
N GLU A 130 -6.87 24.72 -3.98
CA GLU A 130 -6.90 25.83 -3.40
C GLU A 130 -7.12 26.70 -3.92
N ALA A 131 -7.65 26.70 -3.78
CA ALA A 131 -8.00 27.54 -4.32
C ALA A 131 -7.55 28.57 -4.19
#